data_4df615ef722b1f009cc5ba619236daba
#
_entry.id   4df615ef722b1f009cc5ba619236daba
#
_cell.length_a   1.000
_cell.length_b   1.000
_cell.length_c   1.000
_cell.angle_alpha   90.00
_cell.angle_beta   90.00
_cell.angle_gamma   90.00
#
_symmetry.space_group_name_H-M   'P 1'
#
loop_
_entity.id
_entity.type
_entity.pdbx_description
1 polymer ?
#
loop_
_entity_poly.entity_id
_entity_poly.type
_entity_poly.pdbx_seq_one_letter_code
_entity_poly.pdbx_strand_id
1 'polypeptide(L)'
;MDTGGYIVVAAAGDAFLGAFAGVEWTDSTGRRRVSNYWPANESFQVGSVVAYFYSDPNIVYEIQTDATMAQTAVGDEADLSNTTDGSTTTGLSQCTLGSLVGANNEAQMRVVDIAPYPDNAWGDSFVIVRAVIAQHQYGQIRVSGTNYTPIAV
;
A
#
# COMPACT_ATOMS: atom_id res chain seq x y z
N MET A 1 8.62 8.34 0.91
CA MET A 1 8.80 9.79 1.20
C MET A 1 9.59 10.39 0.07
N ASP A 2 9.32 11.66 -0.26
CA ASP A 2 10.14 12.42 -1.21
C ASP A 2 11.45 12.93 -0.55
N THR A 3 12.29 13.62 -1.33
CA THR A 3 13.56 14.18 -0.85
C THR A 3 13.39 15.31 0.17
N GLY A 4 12.20 15.87 0.31
CA GLY A 4 11.85 16.89 1.30
C GLY A 4 11.32 16.32 2.63
N GLY A 5 11.20 14.99 2.73
CA GLY A 5 10.64 14.32 3.91
C GLY A 5 9.11 14.30 3.96
N TYR A 6 8.44 14.68 2.86
CA TYR A 6 6.98 14.61 2.77
C TYR A 6 6.52 13.24 2.30
N ILE A 7 5.33 12.82 2.73
CA ILE A 7 4.69 11.63 2.21
C ILE A 7 4.14 11.92 0.81
N VAL A 8 4.26 10.92 -0.06
CA VAL A 8 3.74 10.95 -1.43
C VAL A 8 3.00 9.65 -1.71
N VAL A 9 2.11 9.67 -2.68
CA VAL A 9 1.49 8.43 -3.18
C VAL A 9 2.56 7.57 -3.82
N ALA A 10 2.64 6.31 -3.42
CA ALA A 10 3.61 5.37 -3.96
C ALA A 10 3.21 4.96 -5.38
N ALA A 11 4.17 4.98 -6.30
CA ALA A 11 4.04 4.36 -7.61
C ALA A 11 4.43 2.87 -7.56
N ALA A 12 4.16 2.12 -8.63
CA ALA A 12 4.62 0.76 -8.77
C ALA A 12 6.15 0.70 -8.63
N GLY A 13 6.66 -0.24 -7.83
CA GLY A 13 8.10 -0.40 -7.55
C GLY A 13 8.66 0.50 -6.44
N ASP A 14 7.89 1.43 -5.87
CA ASP A 14 8.34 2.25 -4.75
C ASP A 14 8.28 1.46 -3.43
N ALA A 15 9.24 1.71 -2.54
CA ALA A 15 9.17 1.19 -1.17
C ALA A 15 8.12 1.96 -0.36
N PHE A 16 7.29 1.23 0.40
CA PHE A 16 6.21 1.81 1.19
C PHE A 16 6.66 2.29 2.57
N LEU A 17 6.04 3.38 3.01
CA LEU A 17 6.06 3.80 4.40
C LEU A 17 4.92 3.13 5.21
N GLY A 18 3.83 2.83 4.53
CA GLY A 18 2.62 2.24 5.11
C GLY A 18 1.35 2.79 4.47
N ALA A 19 0.19 2.44 5.04
CA ALA A 19 -1.10 2.94 4.57
C ALA A 19 -1.44 4.29 5.22
N PHE A 20 -1.99 5.20 4.43
CA PHE A 20 -2.49 6.48 4.92
C PHE A 20 -3.66 6.27 5.90
N ALA A 21 -3.59 6.90 7.07
CA ALA A 21 -4.58 6.74 8.13
C ALA A 21 -5.47 7.99 8.31
N GLY A 22 -5.03 9.14 7.81
CA GLY A 22 -5.76 10.38 7.92
C GLY A 22 -4.86 11.60 7.94
N VAL A 23 -5.47 12.77 8.00
CA VAL A 23 -4.78 14.05 7.95
C VAL A 23 -5.48 15.06 8.84
N GLU A 24 -4.71 15.94 9.43
CA GLU A 24 -5.20 17.15 10.09
C GLU A 24 -4.51 18.39 9.52
N TRP A 25 -5.22 19.49 9.49
CA TRP A 25 -4.70 20.77 9.04
C TRP A 25 -5.46 21.94 9.67
N THR A 26 -4.91 23.13 9.58
CA THR A 26 -5.61 24.38 9.89
C THR A 26 -6.04 25.02 8.58
N ASP A 27 -7.34 25.26 8.42
CA ASP A 27 -7.86 25.94 7.22
C ASP A 27 -7.47 27.42 7.17
N SER A 28 -7.74 28.08 6.06
CA SER A 28 -7.42 29.50 5.87
C SER A 28 -8.15 30.43 6.85
N THR A 29 -9.23 29.96 7.51
CA THR A 29 -9.97 30.72 8.54
C THR A 29 -9.46 30.48 9.96
N GLY A 30 -8.41 29.66 10.14
CA GLY A 30 -7.84 29.31 11.42
C GLY A 30 -8.52 28.16 12.16
N ARG A 31 -9.42 27.42 11.51
CA ARG A 31 -10.10 26.27 12.11
C ARG A 31 -9.33 25.00 11.87
N ARG A 32 -9.19 24.18 12.91
CA ARG A 32 -8.63 22.83 12.78
C ARG A 32 -9.62 21.92 12.06
N ARG A 33 -9.12 21.20 11.06
CA ARG A 33 -9.83 20.19 10.27
C ARG A 33 -9.16 18.84 10.43
N VAL A 34 -9.95 17.79 10.37
CA VAL A 34 -9.49 16.40 10.41
C VAL A 34 -10.28 15.61 9.38
N SER A 35 -9.60 14.73 8.63
CA SER A 35 -10.25 13.85 7.65
C SER A 35 -9.49 12.53 7.56
N ASN A 36 -10.18 11.45 7.17
CA ASN A 36 -9.57 10.17 6.83
C ASN A 36 -9.02 10.11 5.39
N TYR A 37 -9.20 11.16 4.61
CA TYR A 37 -8.64 11.35 3.28
C TYR A 37 -8.33 12.83 3.06
N TRP A 38 -7.53 13.17 2.04
CA TRP A 38 -7.29 14.55 1.64
C TRP A 38 -8.42 15.04 0.73
N PRO A 39 -9.29 15.96 1.20
CA PRO A 39 -10.39 16.48 0.38
C PRO A 39 -9.87 17.32 -0.79
N ALA A 40 -10.64 17.36 -1.89
CA ALA A 40 -10.31 18.21 -3.02
C ALA A 40 -10.46 19.71 -2.66
N ASN A 41 -9.57 20.52 -3.21
CA ASN A 41 -9.63 21.99 -3.15
C ASN A 41 -9.62 22.59 -1.73
N GLU A 42 -9.03 21.90 -0.76
CA GLU A 42 -8.86 22.44 0.59
C GLU A 42 -7.83 23.57 0.64
N SER A 43 -8.20 24.62 1.33
CA SER A 43 -7.25 25.70 1.68
C SER A 43 -6.66 25.44 3.07
N PHE A 44 -5.37 25.58 3.21
CA PHE A 44 -4.68 25.34 4.47
C PHE A 44 -3.60 26.38 4.75
N GLN A 45 -3.28 26.55 6.02
CA GLN A 45 -2.14 27.37 6.44
C GLN A 45 -0.85 26.57 6.20
N VAL A 46 0.16 27.23 5.62
CA VAL A 46 1.46 26.60 5.34
C VAL A 46 2.07 26.03 6.62
N GLY A 47 2.52 24.79 6.57
CA GLY A 47 3.12 24.08 7.70
C GLY A 47 2.14 23.51 8.72
N SER A 48 0.82 23.63 8.51
CA SER A 48 -0.19 23.10 9.43
C SER A 48 -0.65 21.68 9.10
N VAL A 49 -0.28 21.15 7.94
CA VAL A 49 -0.74 19.82 7.49
C VAL A 49 0.10 18.72 8.15
N VAL A 50 -0.59 17.84 8.87
CA VAL A 50 0.02 16.65 9.49
C VAL A 50 -0.70 15.42 8.96
N ALA A 51 0.01 14.54 8.29
CA ALA A 51 -0.51 13.29 7.77
C ALA A 51 -0.15 12.13 8.72
N TYR A 52 -1.11 11.26 8.93
CA TYR A 52 -0.97 10.05 9.74
C TYR A 52 -0.95 8.81 8.83
N PHE A 53 -0.15 7.84 9.20
CA PHE A 53 -0.04 6.58 8.47
C PHE A 53 0.29 5.42 9.41
N TYR A 54 -0.11 4.23 9.02
CA TYR A 54 0.24 2.99 9.70
C TYR A 54 1.61 2.52 9.20
N SER A 55 2.63 2.57 10.06
CA SER A 55 4.03 2.29 9.70
C SER A 55 4.58 0.97 10.23
N ASP A 56 3.77 0.13 10.85
CA ASP A 56 4.22 -1.18 11.33
C ASP A 56 4.39 -2.13 10.12
N PRO A 57 5.61 -2.66 9.88
CA PRO A 57 5.87 -3.56 8.75
C PRO A 57 5.15 -4.91 8.83
N ASN A 58 4.61 -5.27 10.00
CA ASN A 58 3.91 -6.54 10.21
C ASN A 58 2.39 -6.45 9.98
N ILE A 59 1.87 -5.31 9.58
CA ILE A 59 0.44 -5.16 9.28
C ILE A 59 0.09 -6.01 8.06
N VAL A 60 -0.98 -6.78 8.21
CA VAL A 60 -1.61 -7.52 7.11
C VAL A 60 -2.73 -6.64 6.54
N TYR A 61 -2.64 -6.33 5.27
CA TYR A 61 -3.60 -5.54 4.52
C TYR A 61 -4.52 -6.45 3.70
N GLU A 62 -5.79 -6.09 3.58
CA GLU A 62 -6.69 -6.68 2.60
C GLU A 62 -6.75 -5.77 1.37
N ILE A 63 -6.46 -6.34 0.21
CA ILE A 63 -6.40 -5.61 -1.05
C ILE A 63 -7.01 -6.44 -2.18
N GLN A 64 -7.77 -5.80 -3.04
CA GLN A 64 -8.34 -6.42 -4.23
C GLN A 64 -7.29 -6.52 -5.33
N THR A 65 -7.25 -7.64 -6.04
CA THR A 65 -6.42 -7.81 -7.23
C THR A 65 -7.06 -7.12 -8.44
N ASP A 66 -6.27 -6.78 -9.44
CA ASP A 66 -6.75 -6.21 -10.71
C ASP A 66 -7.24 -7.27 -11.71
N ALA A 67 -6.98 -8.55 -11.41
CA ALA A 67 -7.34 -9.70 -12.23
C ALA A 67 -7.49 -10.96 -11.36
N THR A 68 -7.66 -12.12 -12.00
CA THR A 68 -7.67 -13.41 -11.32
C THR A 68 -6.33 -13.72 -10.68
N MET A 69 -6.37 -14.32 -9.48
CA MET A 69 -5.18 -14.79 -8.80
C MET A 69 -5.39 -16.24 -8.31
N ALA A 70 -4.42 -17.11 -8.54
CA ALA A 70 -4.48 -18.50 -8.12
C ALA A 70 -3.90 -18.68 -6.71
N GLN A 71 -4.27 -19.77 -6.04
CA GLN A 71 -3.74 -20.11 -4.71
C GLN A 71 -2.20 -20.24 -4.68
N THR A 72 -1.59 -20.60 -5.81
CA THR A 72 -0.13 -20.67 -5.94
C THR A 72 0.57 -19.33 -5.77
N ALA A 73 -0.17 -18.21 -5.74
CA ALA A 73 0.35 -16.88 -5.45
C ALA A 73 0.77 -16.67 -4.00
N VAL A 74 0.35 -17.55 -3.09
CA VAL A 74 0.72 -17.43 -1.67
C VAL A 74 2.24 -17.56 -1.50
N GLY A 75 2.84 -16.52 -0.92
CA GLY A 75 4.29 -16.40 -0.76
C GLY A 75 4.99 -15.58 -1.86
N ASP A 76 4.33 -15.39 -3.01
CA ASP A 76 4.85 -14.58 -4.10
C ASP A 76 4.58 -13.08 -3.88
N GLU A 77 5.26 -12.26 -4.64
CA GLU A 77 5.17 -10.81 -4.54
C GLU A 77 4.54 -10.19 -5.79
N ALA A 78 3.86 -9.07 -5.58
CA ALA A 78 3.23 -8.27 -6.62
C ALA A 78 3.36 -6.77 -6.33
N ASP A 79 3.40 -5.96 -7.38
CA ASP A 79 3.32 -4.51 -7.28
C ASP A 79 1.87 -4.02 -7.29
N LEU A 80 1.66 -2.80 -6.81
CA LEU A 80 0.39 -2.12 -7.00
C LEU A 80 0.18 -1.83 -8.50
N SER A 81 -0.98 -2.18 -9.03
CA SER A 81 -1.32 -1.94 -10.44
C SER A 81 -2.05 -0.62 -10.65
N ASN A 82 -2.85 -0.22 -9.68
CA ASN A 82 -3.54 1.06 -9.71
C ASN A 82 -3.11 1.91 -8.52
N THR A 83 -2.31 2.93 -8.82
CA THR A 83 -1.80 3.90 -7.86
C THR A 83 -2.41 5.28 -8.07
N THR A 84 -3.48 5.35 -8.87
CA THR A 84 -4.19 6.62 -9.08
C THR A 84 -4.85 7.08 -7.79
N ASP A 85 -5.00 8.39 -7.68
CA ASP A 85 -5.72 8.99 -6.57
C ASP A 85 -7.12 8.37 -6.45
N GLY A 86 -7.49 8.01 -5.25
CA GLY A 86 -8.85 7.57 -4.96
C GLY A 86 -9.86 8.72 -5.11
N SER A 87 -11.08 8.48 -4.68
CA SER A 87 -12.10 9.52 -4.70
C SER A 87 -11.83 10.58 -3.63
N THR A 88 -11.53 11.81 -4.04
CA THR A 88 -11.40 12.97 -3.14
C THR A 88 -12.74 13.44 -2.54
N THR A 89 -13.84 12.83 -2.95
CA THR A 89 -15.19 13.09 -2.43
C THR A 89 -15.62 12.06 -1.40
N THR A 90 -15.32 10.77 -1.64
CA THR A 90 -15.72 9.66 -0.76
C THR A 90 -14.58 9.13 0.09
N GLY A 91 -13.34 9.44 -0.25
CA GLY A 91 -12.14 8.91 0.39
C GLY A 91 -11.84 7.44 0.08
N LEU A 92 -12.55 6.85 -0.88
CA LEU A 92 -12.32 5.46 -1.26
C LEU A 92 -11.06 5.34 -2.11
N SER A 93 -10.16 4.45 -1.71
CA SER A 93 -8.99 4.08 -2.51
C SER A 93 -9.42 3.27 -3.73
N GLN A 94 -8.72 3.46 -4.85
CA GLN A 94 -8.83 2.62 -6.05
C GLN A 94 -7.57 1.76 -6.24
N CYS A 95 -6.75 1.66 -5.20
CA CYS A 95 -5.51 0.90 -5.24
C CYS A 95 -5.83 -0.60 -5.35
N THR A 96 -5.21 -1.26 -6.30
CA THR A 96 -5.34 -2.71 -6.54
C THR A 96 -3.96 -3.36 -6.57
N LEU A 97 -3.92 -4.66 -6.31
CA LEU A 97 -2.71 -5.47 -6.43
C LEU A 97 -2.63 -6.02 -7.86
N GLY A 98 -1.50 -5.81 -8.51
CA GLY A 98 -1.26 -6.26 -9.87
C GLY A 98 -0.88 -7.73 -9.98
N SER A 99 -0.43 -8.10 -11.17
CA SER A 99 0.08 -9.43 -11.43
C SER A 99 1.33 -9.72 -10.62
N LEU A 100 1.54 -11.01 -10.30
CA LEU A 100 2.76 -11.47 -9.63
C LEU A 100 3.99 -11.13 -10.46
N VAL A 101 5.02 -10.67 -9.78
CA VAL A 101 6.34 -10.55 -10.41
C VAL A 101 6.98 -11.93 -10.56
N GLY A 102 7.82 -12.11 -11.58
CA GLY A 102 8.48 -13.39 -11.83
C GLY A 102 9.38 -13.80 -10.65
N ALA A 103 9.63 -15.11 -10.55
CA ALA A 103 10.51 -15.68 -9.52
C ALA A 103 11.85 -14.94 -9.43
N ASN A 104 12.30 -14.68 -8.22
CA ASN A 104 13.50 -13.90 -7.86
C ASN A 104 13.42 -12.39 -8.13
N ASN A 105 12.26 -11.87 -8.50
CA ASN A 105 12.03 -10.42 -8.53
C ASN A 105 11.39 -9.99 -7.21
N GLU A 106 11.79 -8.83 -6.73
CA GLU A 106 11.21 -8.20 -5.54
C GLU A 106 10.09 -7.26 -5.97
N ALA A 107 8.99 -7.26 -5.20
CA ALA A 107 7.88 -6.35 -5.39
C ALA A 107 7.38 -5.77 -4.06
N GLN A 108 6.41 -4.90 -4.14
CA GLN A 108 5.96 -4.07 -3.03
C GLN A 108 5.22 -4.85 -1.94
N MET A 109 4.39 -5.81 -2.34
CA MET A 109 3.50 -6.56 -1.46
C MET A 109 3.72 -8.07 -1.65
N ARG A 110 3.69 -8.82 -0.53
CA ARG A 110 3.70 -10.29 -0.55
C ARG A 110 2.34 -10.83 -0.19
N VAL A 111 1.82 -11.72 -1.00
CA VAL A 111 0.55 -12.42 -0.75
C VAL A 111 0.73 -13.41 0.39
N VAL A 112 -0.12 -13.32 1.41
CA VAL A 112 -0.10 -14.22 2.58
C VAL A 112 -1.21 -15.25 2.50
N ASP A 113 -2.43 -14.80 2.18
CA ASP A 113 -3.62 -15.65 2.14
C ASP A 113 -4.74 -14.96 1.37
N ILE A 114 -5.84 -15.66 1.14
CA ILE A 114 -7.11 -15.11 0.67
C ILE A 114 -7.88 -14.47 1.83
N ALA A 115 -8.58 -13.37 1.57
CA ALA A 115 -9.48 -12.80 2.57
C ALA A 115 -10.72 -13.70 2.76
N PRO A 116 -11.15 -14.00 4.01
CA PRO A 116 -12.13 -15.03 4.33
C PRO A 116 -13.58 -14.55 4.12
N TYR A 117 -13.88 -14.04 2.94
CA TYR A 117 -15.25 -13.68 2.55
C TYR A 117 -15.96 -14.83 1.87
N PRO A 118 -17.28 -15.03 2.11
CA PRO A 118 -18.01 -16.19 1.61
C PRO A 118 -18.02 -16.36 0.09
N ASP A 119 -17.94 -15.26 -0.65
CA ASP A 119 -17.99 -15.14 -2.11
C ASP A 119 -16.63 -14.73 -2.71
N ASN A 120 -15.54 -15.02 -2.03
CA ASN A 120 -14.18 -14.73 -2.46
C ASN A 120 -13.38 -16.03 -2.55
N ALA A 121 -13.10 -16.50 -3.76
CA ALA A 121 -12.38 -17.75 -4.00
C ALA A 121 -11.17 -17.55 -4.92
N TRP A 122 -10.14 -18.38 -4.73
CA TRP A 122 -9.00 -18.40 -5.65
C TRP A 122 -9.46 -18.69 -7.09
N GLY A 123 -8.98 -17.88 -8.02
CA GLY A 123 -9.36 -17.98 -9.43
C GLY A 123 -10.55 -17.12 -9.84
N ASP A 124 -11.24 -16.50 -8.88
CA ASP A 124 -12.25 -15.51 -9.20
C ASP A 124 -11.63 -14.24 -9.78
N SER A 125 -12.41 -13.51 -10.56
CA SER A 125 -11.99 -12.16 -10.99
C SER A 125 -11.96 -11.21 -9.78
N PHE A 126 -10.89 -10.42 -9.68
CA PHE A 126 -10.76 -9.41 -8.62
C PHE A 126 -10.77 -9.99 -7.20
N VAL A 127 -10.04 -11.06 -6.98
CA VAL A 127 -9.88 -11.71 -5.66
C VAL A 127 -9.40 -10.69 -4.62
N ILE A 128 -9.96 -10.74 -3.42
CA ILE A 128 -9.44 -9.98 -2.28
C ILE A 128 -8.45 -10.86 -1.53
N VAL A 129 -7.22 -10.43 -1.45
CA VAL A 129 -6.14 -11.16 -0.78
C VAL A 129 -5.67 -10.42 0.46
N ARG A 130 -5.07 -11.16 1.37
CA ARG A 130 -4.30 -10.64 2.48
C ARG A 130 -2.83 -10.57 2.07
N ALA A 131 -2.23 -9.40 2.23
CA ALA A 131 -0.86 -9.17 1.86
C ALA A 131 -0.12 -8.33 2.91
N VAL A 132 1.18 -8.51 2.99
CA VAL A 132 2.08 -7.68 3.81
C VAL A 132 2.98 -6.85 2.91
N ILE A 133 3.45 -5.71 3.41
CA ILE A 133 4.43 -4.91 2.67
C ILE A 133 5.77 -5.67 2.66
N ALA A 134 6.25 -6.02 1.48
CA ALA A 134 7.53 -6.67 1.28
C ALA A 134 8.68 -5.66 1.22
N GLN A 135 8.46 -4.50 0.59
CA GLN A 135 9.42 -3.40 0.51
C GLN A 135 9.00 -2.25 1.41
N HIS A 136 9.29 -2.36 2.71
CA HIS A 136 8.93 -1.35 3.71
C HIS A 136 10.13 -0.44 4.02
N GLN A 137 9.93 0.91 4.02
CA GLN A 137 11.01 1.88 4.28
C GLN A 137 11.62 1.76 5.67
N TYR A 138 10.84 1.34 6.68
CA TYR A 138 11.29 1.10 8.06
C TYR A 138 11.48 -0.39 8.38
N GLY A 139 11.24 -1.27 7.41
CA GLY A 139 11.50 -2.70 7.56
C GLY A 139 13.00 -3.00 7.57
N GLN A 140 13.34 -4.26 7.84
CA GLN A 140 14.71 -4.70 7.68
C GLN A 140 15.16 -4.44 6.24
N ILE A 141 16.26 -3.73 6.08
CA ILE A 141 16.88 -3.49 4.78
C ILE A 141 17.19 -4.87 4.19
N ARG A 142 16.42 -5.27 3.17
CA ARG A 142 16.91 -6.31 2.28
C ARG A 142 18.14 -5.74 1.61
N VAL A 143 19.29 -6.33 1.90
CA VAL A 143 20.50 -6.02 1.14
C VAL A 143 20.18 -6.48 -0.28
N SER A 144 19.94 -5.53 -1.18
CA SER A 144 19.93 -5.79 -2.62
C SER A 144 21.32 -6.30 -3.00
N GLY A 145 21.50 -7.59 -2.95
CA GLY A 145 22.74 -8.27 -3.27
C GLY A 145 22.38 -9.63 -3.85
N THR A 146 22.67 -9.80 -5.11
CA THR A 146 22.83 -11.07 -5.77
C THR A 146 23.40 -12.11 -4.80
N ASN A 147 22.57 -13.10 -4.43
CA ASN A 147 22.86 -14.27 -3.62
C ASN A 147 22.22 -14.25 -2.21
N TYR A 148 20.88 -14.29 -2.18
CA TYR A 148 20.25 -15.00 -1.09
C TYR A 148 20.37 -16.49 -1.38
N THR A 149 21.35 -17.14 -0.79
CA THR A 149 21.39 -18.60 -0.72
C THR A 149 20.46 -18.98 0.44
N PRO A 150 19.30 -19.62 0.20
CA PRO A 150 18.48 -20.12 1.29
C PRO A 150 19.34 -21.03 2.16
N ILE A 151 19.36 -20.77 3.46
CA ILE A 151 19.92 -21.75 4.39
C ILE A 151 18.97 -22.94 4.32
N ALA A 152 19.43 -24.00 3.70
CA ALA A 152 18.72 -25.28 3.73
C ALA A 152 18.66 -25.76 5.18
N VAL A 153 17.46 -25.94 5.72
CA VAL A 153 17.20 -26.58 7.00
C VAL A 153 16.99 -28.06 6.75
#